data_c53af1a90206872fbe3119a6cade4424
#
_entry.id   c53af1a90206872fbe3119a6cade4424
#
_cell.length_a   1.000
_cell.length_b   1.000
_cell.length_c   1.000
_cell.angle_alpha   90.00
_cell.angle_beta   90.00
_cell.angle_gamma   90.00
#
_symmetry.space_group_name_H-M   'P 1'
#
loop_
_entity.id
_entity.type
_entity.pdbx_description
1 polymer ?
#
loop_
_entity_poly.entity_id
_entity_poly.type
_entity_poly.pdbx_seq_one_letter_code
_entity_poly.pdbx_strand_id
1 'polypeptide(L)'
;MTLRRFSSRTERLDTEFLAKSLQGAVKYFHIAGYFRSSIFELVGEEIAQIPEVKIVCNSELDLVDFLVATGRNTALKERWNQVDVEAEALLKKERYQLLDQLLNTGNVEIRVVPKERLFLHGKAGSIHYADDSRKAFVGSVNDSKSAFAQNYELV
;
A
#
# COMPACT_ATOMS: atom_id res chain seq x y z
N MET A 1 22.05 -13.33 -10.34
CA MET A 1 21.32 -12.38 -9.47
C MET A 1 21.88 -10.99 -9.73
N THR A 2 21.07 -10.04 -10.15
CA THR A 2 21.53 -8.66 -10.43
C THR A 2 21.01 -7.76 -9.29
N LEU A 3 21.94 -7.06 -8.64
CA LEU A 3 21.59 -6.05 -7.65
C LEU A 3 21.47 -4.68 -8.32
N ARG A 4 20.40 -3.97 -8.07
CA ARG A 4 20.19 -2.58 -8.48
C ARG A 4 19.81 -1.74 -7.28
N ARG A 5 20.31 -0.52 -7.21
CA ARG A 5 19.99 0.46 -6.17
C ARG A 5 19.24 1.64 -6.78
N PHE A 6 18.18 2.06 -6.12
CA PHE A 6 17.41 3.23 -6.48
C PHE A 6 17.47 4.27 -5.35
N SER A 7 17.54 5.54 -5.72
CA SER A 7 17.59 6.65 -4.77
C SER A 7 16.71 7.80 -5.24
N SER A 8 15.86 8.30 -4.38
CA SER A 8 15.02 9.46 -4.68
C SER A 8 15.79 10.76 -4.96
N ARG A 9 17.10 10.77 -4.69
CA ARG A 9 18.00 11.88 -5.09
C ARG A 9 18.28 11.92 -6.59
N THR A 10 18.27 10.78 -7.24
CA THR A 10 18.71 10.64 -8.63
C THR A 10 17.58 10.29 -9.57
N GLU A 11 16.51 9.70 -9.05
CA GLU A 11 15.40 9.22 -9.86
C GLU A 11 14.09 9.18 -9.06
N ARG A 12 12.96 9.17 -9.75
CA ARG A 12 11.64 9.04 -9.14
C ARG A 12 11.37 7.56 -8.81
N LEU A 13 11.23 7.23 -7.52
CA LEU A 13 11.03 5.85 -7.07
C LEU A 13 9.66 5.30 -7.48
N ASP A 14 8.63 6.14 -7.56
CA ASP A 14 7.30 5.73 -8.01
C ASP A 14 7.31 5.22 -9.45
N THR A 15 7.94 5.94 -10.37
CA THR A 15 7.97 5.59 -11.80
C THR A 15 9.13 4.66 -12.16
N GLU A 16 10.35 4.96 -11.68
CA GLU A 16 11.56 4.24 -12.10
C GLU A 16 11.75 2.90 -11.39
N PHE A 17 11.20 2.75 -10.20
CA PHE A 17 11.25 1.49 -9.45
C PHE A 17 9.87 0.82 -9.36
N LEU A 18 8.90 1.43 -8.65
CA LEU A 18 7.67 0.73 -8.27
C LEU A 18 6.79 0.42 -9.49
N ALA A 19 6.34 1.42 -10.23
CA ALA A 19 5.44 1.21 -11.38
C ALA A 19 6.05 0.25 -12.41
N LYS A 20 7.33 0.46 -12.79
CA LYS A 20 8.03 -0.43 -13.72
C LYS A 20 8.17 -1.86 -13.19
N SER A 21 8.33 -2.03 -11.88
CA SER A 21 8.46 -3.35 -11.29
C SER A 21 7.12 -4.06 -11.14
N LEU A 22 6.01 -3.32 -11.01
CA LEU A 22 4.67 -3.90 -10.92
C LEU A 22 4.09 -4.30 -12.28
N GLN A 23 4.62 -3.78 -13.38
CA GLN A 23 4.17 -4.17 -14.72
C GLN A 23 4.35 -5.67 -14.99
N GLY A 24 3.26 -6.35 -15.31
CA GLY A 24 3.23 -7.79 -15.56
C GLY A 24 3.39 -8.67 -14.31
N ALA A 25 3.35 -8.08 -13.12
CA ALA A 25 3.39 -8.82 -11.87
C ALA A 25 2.09 -9.64 -11.69
N VAL A 26 2.23 -10.84 -11.13
CA VAL A 26 1.12 -11.70 -10.72
C VAL A 26 0.95 -11.74 -9.21
N LYS A 27 2.01 -11.40 -8.44
CA LYS A 27 1.92 -11.21 -6.99
C LYS A 27 2.80 -10.05 -6.54
N TYR A 28 2.31 -9.30 -5.57
CA TYR A 28 3.05 -8.25 -4.89
C TYR A 28 2.87 -8.40 -3.37
N PHE A 29 3.97 -8.65 -2.68
CA PHE A 29 4.00 -8.78 -1.22
C PHE A 29 4.90 -7.72 -0.64
N HIS A 30 4.38 -6.94 0.30
CA HIS A 30 5.13 -5.84 0.91
C HIS A 30 4.94 -5.80 2.43
N ILE A 31 6.05 -5.64 3.13
CA ILE A 31 6.10 -5.26 4.54
C ILE A 31 6.40 -3.76 4.58
N ALA A 32 5.43 -2.97 5.00
CA ALA A 32 5.55 -1.53 5.13
C ALA A 32 5.42 -1.13 6.61
N GLY A 33 6.43 -0.48 7.16
CA GLY A 33 6.31 0.04 8.53
C GLY A 33 5.16 1.01 8.70
N TYR A 34 4.81 1.73 7.64
CA TYR A 34 3.70 2.67 7.58
C TYR A 34 3.00 2.58 6.22
N PHE A 35 1.68 2.54 6.21
CA PHE A 35 0.86 2.48 5.01
C PHE A 35 -0.09 3.68 4.92
N ARG A 36 -0.28 4.21 3.72
CA ARG A 36 -1.33 5.18 3.37
C ARG A 36 -1.91 4.86 2.00
N SER A 37 -3.22 5.00 1.87
CA SER A 37 -3.93 4.83 0.60
C SER A 37 -3.44 5.75 -0.52
N SER A 38 -2.75 6.83 -0.18
CA SER A 38 -2.12 7.73 -1.16
C SER A 38 -1.09 7.05 -2.08
N ILE A 39 -0.62 5.85 -1.76
CA ILE A 39 0.21 5.05 -2.67
C ILE A 39 -0.57 4.68 -3.94
N PHE A 40 -1.89 4.46 -3.82
CA PHE A 40 -2.74 4.12 -4.96
C PHE A 40 -2.94 5.28 -5.95
N GLU A 41 -2.68 6.53 -5.55
CA GLU A 41 -2.62 7.66 -6.49
C GLU A 41 -1.43 7.55 -7.45
N LEU A 42 -0.40 6.77 -7.10
CA LEU A 42 0.81 6.60 -7.90
C LEU A 42 0.80 5.32 -8.74
N VAL A 43 0.32 4.21 -8.16
CA VAL A 43 0.42 2.86 -8.75
C VAL A 43 -0.87 2.06 -8.61
N GLY A 44 -2.00 2.73 -8.44
CA GLY A 44 -3.30 2.07 -8.26
C GLY A 44 -3.74 1.28 -9.48
N GLU A 45 -3.43 1.75 -10.68
CA GLU A 45 -3.74 1.05 -11.93
C GLU A 45 -2.94 -0.24 -12.07
N GLU A 46 -1.65 -0.21 -11.75
CA GLU A 46 -0.79 -1.39 -11.75
C GLU A 46 -1.24 -2.40 -10.69
N ILE A 47 -1.51 -1.93 -9.47
CA ILE A 47 -1.97 -2.78 -8.37
C ILE A 47 -3.31 -3.44 -8.69
N ALA A 48 -4.23 -2.73 -9.32
CA ALA A 48 -5.55 -3.27 -9.70
C ALA A 48 -5.46 -4.46 -10.66
N GLN A 49 -4.39 -4.55 -11.45
CA GLN A 49 -4.16 -5.63 -12.41
C GLN A 49 -3.48 -6.86 -11.81
N ILE A 50 -2.94 -6.76 -10.58
CA ILE A 50 -2.22 -7.85 -9.93
C ILE A 50 -3.21 -8.79 -9.24
N PRO A 51 -3.23 -10.09 -9.58
CA PRO A 51 -4.16 -11.06 -8.99
C PRO A 51 -4.02 -11.24 -7.48
N GLU A 52 -2.83 -11.07 -6.92
CA GLU A 52 -2.59 -11.26 -5.48
C GLU A 52 -1.67 -10.18 -4.93
N VAL A 53 -2.21 -9.30 -4.09
CA VAL A 53 -1.47 -8.24 -3.39
C VAL A 53 -1.65 -8.40 -1.89
N LYS A 54 -0.54 -8.49 -1.15
CA LYS A 54 -0.56 -8.55 0.31
C LYS A 54 0.36 -7.50 0.90
N ILE A 55 -0.19 -6.65 1.73
CA ILE A 55 0.54 -5.61 2.46
C ILE A 55 0.40 -5.88 3.95
N VAL A 56 1.52 -5.89 4.68
CA VAL A 56 1.54 -5.97 6.14
C VAL A 56 2.11 -4.66 6.68
N CYS A 57 1.38 -4.00 7.56
CA CYS A 57 1.77 -2.71 8.12
C CYS A 57 1.46 -2.59 9.61
N ASN A 58 2.00 -1.56 10.27
CA ASN A 58 1.67 -1.26 11.67
C ASN A 58 0.26 -0.68 11.80
N SER A 59 -0.26 -0.70 13.02
CA SER A 59 -1.54 -0.08 13.39
C SER A 59 -1.54 1.45 13.37
N GLU A 60 -0.39 2.10 13.18
CA GLU A 60 -0.29 3.54 12.95
C GLU A 60 -0.70 3.87 11.50
N LEU A 61 -1.92 3.52 11.17
CA LEU A 61 -2.56 3.86 9.91
C LEU A 61 -3.15 5.27 9.99
N ASP A 62 -3.26 5.92 8.85
CA ASP A 62 -4.22 7.02 8.71
C ASP A 62 -5.59 6.50 9.16
N LEU A 63 -6.26 7.23 10.05
CA LEU A 63 -7.52 6.77 10.65
C LEU A 63 -8.56 6.41 9.57
N VAL A 64 -8.59 7.15 8.48
CA VAL A 64 -9.54 6.91 7.38
C VAL A 64 -9.14 5.67 6.59
N ASP A 65 -7.84 5.45 6.32
CA ASP A 65 -7.36 4.21 5.69
C ASP A 65 -7.70 2.98 6.55
N PHE A 66 -7.57 3.09 7.87
CA PHE A 66 -7.95 2.05 8.80
C PHE A 66 -9.46 1.77 8.76
N LEU A 67 -10.29 2.80 8.77
CA LEU A 67 -11.75 2.66 8.69
C LEU A 67 -12.18 2.01 7.37
N VAL A 68 -11.58 2.39 6.24
CA VAL A 68 -11.87 1.77 4.94
C VAL A 68 -11.41 0.32 4.92
N ALA A 69 -10.21 0.01 5.41
CA ALA A 69 -9.67 -1.35 5.43
C ALA A 69 -10.46 -2.29 6.36
N THR A 70 -10.99 -1.77 7.47
CA THR A 70 -11.79 -2.53 8.44
C THR A 70 -13.30 -2.48 8.17
N GLY A 71 -13.77 -1.55 7.35
CA GLY A 71 -15.19 -1.27 7.06
C GLY A 71 -15.95 -2.42 6.39
N ARG A 72 -15.27 -3.52 6.06
CA ARG A 72 -15.93 -4.79 5.71
C ARG A 72 -16.63 -5.47 6.90
N ASN A 73 -16.33 -5.07 8.13
CA ASN A 73 -16.97 -5.60 9.30
C ASN A 73 -18.25 -4.80 9.58
N THR A 74 -19.40 -5.47 9.56
CA THR A 74 -20.74 -4.89 9.69
C THR A 74 -20.89 -3.97 10.92
N ALA A 75 -20.14 -4.24 11.99
CA ALA A 75 -20.11 -3.43 13.20
C ALA A 75 -19.54 -2.00 13.01
N LEU A 76 -18.75 -1.77 11.96
CA LEU A 76 -18.22 -0.45 11.64
C LEU A 76 -19.14 0.35 10.73
N LYS A 77 -19.97 -0.31 9.90
CA LYS A 77 -21.05 0.36 9.16
C LYS A 77 -22.09 0.99 10.09
N GLU A 78 -22.37 0.36 11.22
CA GLU A 78 -23.31 0.89 12.22
C GLU A 78 -22.69 2.06 13.00
N ARG A 79 -21.39 2.03 13.30
CA ARG A 79 -20.66 3.18 13.89
C ARG A 79 -20.48 4.32 12.90
N TRP A 80 -20.38 4.01 11.62
CA TRP A 80 -20.26 4.98 10.54
C TRP A 80 -21.46 5.92 10.42
N ASN A 81 -22.67 5.43 10.67
CA ASN A 81 -23.87 6.26 10.70
C ASN A 81 -23.91 7.26 11.87
N GLN A 82 -22.91 7.23 12.75
CA GLN A 82 -22.75 8.12 13.90
C GLN A 82 -21.51 9.03 13.81
N VAL A 83 -20.72 8.94 12.75
CA VAL A 83 -19.48 9.71 12.58
C VAL A 83 -19.72 10.92 11.68
N ASP A 84 -19.21 12.03 12.17
CA ASP A 84 -19.27 13.41 11.72
C ASP A 84 -19.14 13.62 10.18
N VAL A 85 -19.80 14.69 9.72
CA VAL A 85 -19.82 15.22 8.34
C VAL A 85 -18.41 15.38 7.71
N GLU A 86 -17.38 15.59 8.53
CA GLU A 86 -15.99 15.67 8.08
C GLU A 86 -15.43 14.34 7.57
N ALA A 87 -15.78 13.21 8.19
CA ALA A 87 -15.37 11.88 7.73
C ALA A 87 -16.03 11.52 6.40
N GLU A 88 -17.29 11.90 6.22
CA GLU A 88 -18.01 11.68 4.96
C GLU A 88 -17.43 12.48 3.79
N ALA A 89 -16.95 13.70 4.04
CA ALA A 89 -16.27 14.52 3.05
C ALA A 89 -14.89 13.97 2.68
N LEU A 90 -14.19 13.34 3.64
CA LEU A 90 -12.89 12.67 3.40
C LEU A 90 -13.04 11.40 2.56
N LEU A 91 -14.13 10.64 2.75
CA LEU A 91 -14.42 9.43 1.98
C LEU A 91 -14.80 9.70 0.51
N LYS A 92 -15.22 10.91 0.19
CA LYS A 92 -15.44 11.33 -1.20
C LYS A 92 -14.15 11.55 -1.99
N LYS A 93 -12.96 11.45 -1.35
CA LYS A 93 -11.69 11.51 -2.08
C LYS A 93 -11.48 10.24 -2.89
N GLU A 94 -11.13 10.38 -4.14
CA GLU A 94 -10.91 9.29 -5.10
C GLU A 94 -10.02 8.17 -4.56
N ARG A 95 -8.97 8.51 -3.77
CA ARG A 95 -8.06 7.52 -3.21
C ARG A 95 -8.73 6.52 -2.24
N TYR A 96 -9.72 6.97 -1.48
CA TYR A 96 -10.44 6.08 -0.54
C TYR A 96 -11.46 5.22 -1.27
N GLN A 97 -12.09 5.76 -2.30
CA GLN A 97 -12.95 4.99 -3.19
C GLN A 97 -12.14 3.91 -3.90
N LEU A 98 -10.94 4.23 -4.37
CA LEU A 98 -10.04 3.27 -4.98
C LEU A 98 -9.58 2.20 -3.99
N LEU A 99 -9.22 2.58 -2.76
CA LEU A 99 -8.88 1.61 -1.70
C LEU A 99 -10.05 0.67 -1.41
N ASP A 100 -11.25 1.19 -1.21
CA ASP A 100 -12.46 0.38 -0.97
C ASP A 100 -12.72 -0.57 -2.16
N GLN A 101 -12.61 -0.06 -3.37
CA GLN A 101 -12.79 -0.85 -4.58
C GLN A 101 -11.77 -1.98 -4.68
N LEU A 102 -10.47 -1.71 -4.45
CA LEU A 102 -9.40 -2.71 -4.50
C LEU A 102 -9.57 -3.79 -3.43
N LEU A 103 -9.97 -3.40 -2.21
CA LEU A 103 -10.28 -4.35 -1.14
C LEU A 103 -11.52 -5.20 -1.46
N ASN A 104 -12.51 -4.63 -2.16
CA ASN A 104 -13.75 -5.32 -2.55
C ASN A 104 -13.53 -6.34 -3.66
N THR A 105 -12.56 -6.15 -4.55
CA THR A 105 -12.21 -7.15 -5.57
C THR A 105 -11.62 -8.43 -4.97
N GLY A 106 -11.09 -8.35 -3.74
CA GLY A 106 -10.44 -9.48 -3.06
C GLY A 106 -8.98 -9.70 -3.49
N ASN A 107 -8.48 -8.96 -4.46
CA ASN A 107 -7.10 -9.08 -4.94
C ASN A 107 -6.10 -8.44 -3.97
N VAL A 108 -6.54 -7.45 -3.19
CA VAL A 108 -5.70 -6.71 -2.23
C VAL A 108 -6.09 -7.07 -0.81
N GLU A 109 -5.13 -7.55 -0.04
CA GLU A 109 -5.24 -7.83 1.39
C GLU A 109 -4.28 -6.94 2.17
N ILE A 110 -4.79 -6.17 3.13
CA ILE A 110 -3.99 -5.37 4.05
C ILE A 110 -4.12 -5.95 5.45
N ARG A 111 -2.99 -6.39 6.01
CA ARG A 111 -2.90 -6.90 7.38
C ARG A 111 -2.23 -5.89 8.28
N VAL A 112 -2.90 -5.58 9.39
CA VAL A 112 -2.40 -4.64 10.39
C VAL A 112 -1.84 -5.42 11.57
N VAL A 113 -0.59 -5.13 11.94
CA VAL A 113 0.04 -5.69 13.14
C VAL A 113 -0.45 -4.90 14.36
N PRO A 114 -1.11 -5.53 15.34
CA PRO A 114 -1.55 -4.84 16.55
C PRO A 114 -0.38 -4.27 17.33
N LYS A 115 -0.54 -3.05 17.87
CA LYS A 115 0.50 -2.32 18.59
C LYS A 115 1.05 -3.08 19.81
N GLU A 116 0.19 -3.89 20.45
CA GLU A 116 0.52 -4.66 21.64
C GLU A 116 1.42 -5.88 21.35
N ARG A 117 1.52 -6.28 20.09
CA ARG A 117 2.30 -7.48 19.72
C ARG A 117 3.71 -7.16 19.27
N LEU A 118 3.86 -6.22 18.37
CA LEU A 118 5.15 -5.94 17.74
C LEU A 118 5.11 -4.62 16.98
N PHE A 119 6.20 -3.85 17.04
CA PHE A 119 6.39 -2.71 16.13
C PHE A 119 7.15 -3.19 14.90
N LEU A 120 6.47 -3.15 13.76
CA LEU A 120 7.04 -3.52 12.47
C LEU A 120 7.79 -2.32 11.87
N HIS A 121 9.10 -2.42 11.73
CA HIS A 121 9.92 -1.36 11.13
C HIS A 121 10.55 -1.77 9.78
N GLY A 122 10.38 -3.01 9.39
CA GLY A 122 10.87 -3.52 8.10
C GLY A 122 10.17 -2.87 6.91
N LYS A 123 10.91 -2.65 5.85
CA LYS A 123 10.41 -2.21 4.56
C LYS A 123 11.06 -3.09 3.52
N ALA A 124 10.38 -4.16 3.18
CA ALA A 124 10.86 -5.17 2.26
C ALA A 124 9.69 -5.75 1.47
N GLY A 125 9.94 -6.19 0.27
CA GLY A 125 8.89 -6.80 -0.53
C GLY A 125 9.42 -7.74 -1.59
N SER A 126 8.49 -8.43 -2.22
CA SER A 126 8.75 -9.28 -3.37
C SER A 126 7.67 -9.13 -4.43
N ILE A 127 8.09 -9.16 -5.67
CA ILE A 127 7.24 -9.08 -6.85
C ILE A 127 7.49 -10.35 -7.66
N HIS A 128 6.44 -11.06 -8.01
CA HIS A 128 6.51 -12.32 -8.75
C HIS A 128 5.84 -12.13 -10.11
N TYR A 129 6.42 -12.77 -11.12
CA TYR A 129 5.95 -12.70 -12.50
C TYR A 129 5.47 -14.07 -13.00
N ALA A 130 4.75 -14.07 -14.11
CA ALA A 130 4.15 -15.27 -14.69
C ALA A 130 5.20 -16.30 -15.20
N ASP A 131 6.43 -15.85 -15.46
CA ASP A 131 7.57 -16.70 -15.87
C ASP A 131 8.36 -17.26 -14.67
N ASP A 132 7.79 -17.26 -13.47
CA ASP A 132 8.42 -17.65 -12.21
C ASP A 132 9.61 -16.78 -11.77
N SER A 133 9.94 -15.74 -12.51
CA SER A 133 10.95 -14.78 -12.08
C SER A 133 10.44 -13.94 -10.91
N ARG A 134 11.36 -13.45 -10.08
CA ARG A 134 11.06 -12.68 -8.89
C ARG A 134 12.03 -11.53 -8.71
N LYS A 135 11.48 -10.41 -8.25
CA LYS A 135 12.27 -9.31 -7.69
C LYS A 135 12.02 -9.24 -6.19
N ALA A 136 13.06 -9.10 -5.41
CA ALA A 136 12.97 -8.76 -4.00
C ALA A 136 13.60 -7.39 -3.77
N PHE A 137 13.06 -6.61 -2.86
CA PHE A 137 13.62 -5.32 -2.50
C PHE A 137 13.61 -5.12 -1.00
N VAL A 138 14.52 -4.29 -0.54
CA VAL A 138 14.61 -3.82 0.83
C VAL A 138 15.05 -2.34 0.80
N GLY A 139 14.48 -1.52 1.66
CA GLY A 139 14.81 -0.10 1.67
C GLY A 139 14.24 0.65 2.86
N SER A 140 14.18 1.98 2.75
CA SER A 140 13.56 2.85 3.74
C SER A 140 12.11 3.22 3.39
N VAL A 141 11.67 2.93 2.17
CA VAL A 141 10.41 3.41 1.60
C VAL A 141 9.19 2.76 2.25
N ASN A 142 8.31 3.58 2.80
CA ASN A 142 6.97 3.17 3.26
C ASN A 142 5.94 3.25 2.12
N ASP A 143 4.82 2.55 2.27
CA ASP A 143 3.70 2.65 1.33
C ASP A 143 2.93 3.97 1.51
N SER A 144 3.45 5.03 0.93
CA SER A 144 2.80 6.33 0.88
C SER A 144 3.30 7.15 -0.32
N LYS A 145 2.46 8.05 -0.82
CA LYS A 145 2.83 8.97 -1.91
C LYS A 145 4.04 9.84 -1.53
N SER A 146 4.10 10.33 -0.29
CA SER A 146 5.22 11.15 0.17
C SER A 146 6.54 10.40 0.19
N ALA A 147 6.55 9.11 0.59
CA ALA A 147 7.75 8.30 0.61
C ALA A 147 8.29 8.06 -0.81
N PHE A 148 7.43 7.74 -1.76
CA PHE A 148 7.87 7.46 -3.14
C PHE A 148 8.18 8.70 -3.98
N ALA A 149 7.50 9.83 -3.72
CA ALA A 149 7.56 11.00 -4.59
C ALA A 149 8.19 12.26 -3.96
N GLN A 150 8.30 12.35 -2.64
CA GLN A 150 8.68 13.59 -1.94
C GLN A 150 9.83 13.43 -0.96
N ASN A 151 9.94 12.28 -0.26
CA ASN A 151 10.95 12.06 0.76
C ASN A 151 12.29 11.59 0.15
N TYR A 152 13.37 11.75 0.93
CA TYR A 152 14.63 11.09 0.61
C TYR A 152 14.58 9.62 1.05
N GLU A 153 14.58 8.72 0.07
CA GLU A 153 14.43 7.29 0.29
C GLU A 153 15.42 6.48 -0.56
N LEU A 154 15.67 5.26 -0.12
CA LEU A 154 16.53 4.27 -0.79
C LEU A 154 15.79 2.93 -0.94
N VAL A 155 15.96 2.27 -2.08
CA VAL A 155 15.50 0.91 -2.36
C VAL A 155 16.63 0.09 -3.04
#